data_e4229fbf4a10ad38cb3790eaecd8d7ac
#
_entry.id   e4229fbf4a10ad38cb3790eaecd8d7ac
#
_cell.length_a   1.000
_cell.length_b   1.000
_cell.length_c   1.000
_cell.angle_alpha   90.00
_cell.angle_beta   90.00
_cell.angle_gamma   90.00
#
_symmetry.space_group_name_H-M   'P 1'
#
loop_
_entity.id
_entity.type
_entity.pdbx_description
1 polymer ?
#
loop_
_entity_poly.entity_id
_entity_poly.type
_entity_poly.pdbx_seq_one_letter_code
_entity_poly.pdbx_strand_id
1 'polypeptide(L)'
;MNDTFLNSANAPYVAELYSKFRNDPESVDTTWKDFFNNLNEDDYSVLKDFGGPEWKERPSSIIDKNYITKVIKSNANYNSEEFRISTLDSIRALRLIRAFRINGHLIADLDPLGISEREYPQELDYKSYGFIESDLEKEIFIDGSLGLEKGKLKNIIKILKETYSASIGVEFLHIQQADQKQWVQERIEEVRNKTNFTNEGKKAIYKRLVESELFEQFLDKKFLGTKRYGIEGGKR
;
A
#
# COMPACT_ATOMS: atom_id res chain seq x y z
N MET A 1 32.80 -13.83 5.40
CA MET A 1 33.20 -12.41 5.55
C MET A 1 32.32 -11.49 4.69
N ASN A 2 31.03 -11.82 4.48
CA ASN A 2 30.14 -11.11 3.56
C ASN A 2 28.90 -10.44 4.23
N ASP A 3 28.86 -10.44 5.58
CA ASP A 3 27.67 -9.95 6.31
C ASP A 3 27.57 -8.43 6.47
N THR A 4 28.55 -7.68 5.97
CA THR A 4 28.62 -6.24 6.25
C THR A 4 27.94 -5.36 5.18
N PHE A 5 27.62 -5.91 4.02
CA PHE A 5 27.04 -5.14 2.91
C PHE A 5 25.53 -4.90 2.99
N LEU A 6 24.81 -5.71 3.75
CA LEU A 6 23.36 -5.59 3.96
C LEU A 6 22.99 -4.80 5.22
N ASN A 7 23.85 -3.90 5.67
CA ASN A 7 23.53 -2.99 6.75
C ASN A 7 22.43 -2.00 6.31
N SER A 8 21.51 -1.74 7.21
CA SER A 8 20.28 -0.97 7.01
C SER A 8 20.43 0.39 6.29
N ALA A 9 21.61 1.01 6.36
CA ALA A 9 21.90 2.27 5.67
C ALA A 9 22.07 2.12 4.14
N ASN A 10 22.49 0.95 3.66
CA ASN A 10 22.76 0.70 2.25
C ASN A 10 21.69 -0.18 1.56
N ALA A 11 20.74 -0.71 2.31
CA ALA A 11 19.73 -1.62 1.80
C ALA A 11 18.92 -1.05 0.61
N PRO A 12 18.49 0.23 0.59
CA PRO A 12 17.79 0.80 -0.56
C PRO A 12 18.65 0.87 -1.82
N TYR A 13 19.93 1.22 -1.67
CA TYR A 13 20.87 1.29 -2.79
C TYR A 13 21.18 -0.09 -3.37
N VAL A 14 21.37 -1.09 -2.51
CA VAL A 14 21.60 -2.47 -2.94
C VAL A 14 20.36 -3.05 -3.61
N ALA A 15 19.16 -2.74 -3.12
CA ALA A 15 17.90 -3.15 -3.73
C ALA A 15 17.71 -2.53 -5.12
N GLU A 16 18.07 -1.25 -5.31
CA GLU A 16 18.03 -0.59 -6.61
C GLU A 16 19.01 -1.24 -7.61
N LEU A 17 20.26 -1.50 -7.17
CA LEU A 17 21.26 -2.18 -8.00
C LEU A 17 20.82 -3.61 -8.37
N TYR A 18 20.23 -4.33 -7.42
CA TYR A 18 19.69 -5.67 -7.67
C TYR A 18 18.54 -5.63 -8.69
N SER A 19 17.66 -4.65 -8.60
CA SER A 19 16.58 -4.45 -9.58
C SER A 19 17.13 -4.18 -10.98
N LYS A 20 18.20 -3.36 -11.12
CA LYS A 20 18.91 -3.12 -12.39
C LYS A 20 19.54 -4.41 -12.91
N PHE A 21 20.27 -5.13 -12.06
CA PHE A 21 20.91 -6.41 -12.40
C PHE A 21 19.89 -7.45 -12.89
N ARG A 22 18.71 -7.52 -12.26
CA ARG A 22 17.66 -8.46 -12.66
C ARG A 22 17.05 -8.15 -14.03
N ASN A 23 16.93 -6.85 -14.37
CA ASN A 23 16.37 -6.41 -15.66
C ASN A 23 17.42 -6.51 -16.78
N ASP A 24 18.67 -6.15 -16.50
CA ASP A 24 19.81 -6.24 -17.40
C ASP A 24 21.09 -6.49 -16.60
N PRO A 25 21.62 -7.74 -16.59
CA PRO A 25 22.84 -8.08 -15.87
C PRO A 25 24.07 -7.26 -16.29
N GLU A 26 24.07 -6.70 -17.51
CA GLU A 26 25.17 -5.88 -18.01
C GLU A 26 25.10 -4.42 -17.53
N SER A 27 23.98 -4.00 -16.91
CA SER A 27 23.77 -2.63 -16.42
C SER A 27 24.50 -2.32 -15.11
N VAL A 28 25.08 -3.32 -14.44
CA VAL A 28 25.82 -3.17 -13.17
C VAL A 28 27.29 -3.55 -13.33
N ASP A 29 28.13 -2.97 -12.48
CA ASP A 29 29.58 -3.25 -12.46
C ASP A 29 29.85 -4.74 -12.18
N THR A 30 30.97 -5.25 -12.72
CA THR A 30 31.42 -6.65 -12.58
C THR A 30 31.49 -7.10 -11.13
N THR A 31 31.92 -6.23 -10.21
CA THR A 31 31.96 -6.49 -8.76
C THR A 31 30.60 -6.77 -8.17
N TRP A 32 29.56 -6.06 -8.62
CA TRP A 32 28.17 -6.28 -8.19
C TRP A 32 27.55 -7.51 -8.84
N LYS A 33 27.91 -7.82 -10.09
CA LYS A 33 27.50 -9.07 -10.74
C LYS A 33 27.99 -10.28 -9.96
N ASP A 34 29.27 -10.31 -9.62
CA ASP A 34 29.88 -11.39 -8.85
C ASP A 34 29.26 -11.49 -7.46
N PHE A 35 28.96 -10.36 -6.82
CA PHE A 35 28.29 -10.32 -5.53
C PHE A 35 26.87 -10.93 -5.62
N PHE A 36 26.06 -10.50 -6.60
CA PHE A 36 24.68 -11.01 -6.76
C PHE A 36 24.61 -12.46 -7.20
N ASN A 37 25.58 -12.95 -7.98
CA ASN A 37 25.67 -14.35 -8.37
C ASN A 37 26.13 -15.29 -7.24
N ASN A 38 26.83 -14.76 -6.24
CA ASN A 38 27.35 -15.53 -5.09
C ASN A 38 26.51 -15.35 -3.83
N LEU A 39 25.32 -14.76 -3.90
CA LEU A 39 24.40 -14.64 -2.75
C LEU A 39 23.91 -16.03 -2.30
N ASN A 40 23.85 -16.22 -0.99
CA ASN A 40 23.25 -17.42 -0.40
C ASN A 40 21.73 -17.43 -0.67
N GLU A 41 21.12 -18.63 -0.67
CA GLU A 41 19.67 -18.79 -0.89
C GLU A 41 18.81 -17.93 0.07
N ASP A 42 19.26 -17.77 1.31
CA ASP A 42 18.58 -16.94 2.32
C ASP A 42 18.63 -15.46 1.96
N ASP A 43 19.79 -14.94 1.56
CA ASP A 43 19.97 -13.54 1.16
C ASP A 43 19.27 -13.25 -0.18
N TYR A 44 19.24 -14.23 -1.08
CA TYR A 44 18.52 -14.15 -2.34
C TYR A 44 16.99 -14.07 -2.12
N SER A 45 16.45 -14.86 -1.19
CA SER A 45 15.03 -14.83 -0.86
C SER A 45 14.61 -13.48 -0.26
N VAL A 46 15.45 -12.91 0.62
CA VAL A 46 15.24 -11.58 1.19
C VAL A 46 15.26 -10.48 0.13
N LEU A 47 16.24 -10.50 -0.78
CA LEU A 47 16.32 -9.51 -1.88
C LEU A 47 15.16 -9.65 -2.87
N LYS A 48 14.69 -10.87 -3.13
CA LYS A 48 13.53 -11.13 -3.97
C LYS A 48 12.25 -10.58 -3.34
N ASP A 49 12.10 -10.69 -2.03
CA ASP A 49 10.95 -10.14 -1.29
C ASP A 49 11.05 -8.61 -1.13
N PHE A 50 12.26 -8.02 -1.04
CA PHE A 50 12.47 -6.57 -1.11
C PHE A 50 12.17 -6.00 -2.50
N GLY A 51 12.35 -6.78 -3.56
CA GLY A 51 11.94 -6.41 -4.91
C GLY A 51 10.43 -6.24 -5.05
N GLY A 52 9.66 -6.65 -4.04
CA GLY A 52 8.20 -6.59 -4.03
C GLY A 52 7.56 -7.46 -5.13
N PRO A 53 6.25 -7.53 -5.19
CA PRO A 53 5.55 -8.14 -6.32
C PRO A 53 5.93 -7.40 -7.60
N GLU A 54 6.11 -8.12 -8.71
CA GLU A 54 6.51 -7.56 -10.01
C GLU A 54 5.56 -6.44 -10.44
N TRP A 55 5.98 -5.21 -10.19
CA TRP A 55 5.20 -4.02 -10.47
C TRP A 55 5.44 -3.62 -11.92
N LYS A 56 4.54 -4.01 -12.80
CA LYS A 56 4.53 -3.44 -14.15
C LYS A 56 4.15 -1.97 -14.06
N GLU A 57 5.01 -1.10 -14.58
CA GLU A 57 4.66 0.31 -14.77
C GLU A 57 3.41 0.37 -15.65
N ARG A 58 2.32 0.85 -15.08
CA ARG A 58 1.17 1.27 -15.89
C ARG A 58 1.47 2.69 -16.37
N PRO A 59 1.33 2.98 -17.67
CA PRO A 59 1.40 4.36 -18.12
C PRO A 59 0.37 5.17 -17.33
N SER A 60 0.81 6.24 -16.66
CA SER A 60 -0.08 7.18 -16.00
C SER A 60 -1.10 7.64 -17.05
N SER A 61 -2.36 7.32 -16.84
CA SER A 61 -3.41 7.81 -17.72
C SER A 61 -3.56 9.30 -17.47
N ILE A 62 -2.77 10.10 -18.17
CA ILE A 62 -3.05 11.53 -18.35
C ILE A 62 -4.46 11.55 -18.93
N ILE A 63 -5.38 12.20 -18.24
CA ILE A 63 -6.76 12.36 -18.67
C ILE A 63 -6.72 12.93 -20.09
N ASP A 64 -7.00 12.08 -21.08
CA ASP A 64 -7.04 12.51 -22.47
C ASP A 64 -8.24 13.44 -22.63
N LYS A 65 -7.96 14.72 -22.88
CA LYS A 65 -9.00 15.75 -23.12
C LYS A 65 -9.99 15.33 -24.21
N ASN A 66 -9.56 14.46 -25.12
CA ASN A 66 -10.40 13.88 -26.17
C ASN A 66 -11.44 12.89 -25.64
N TYR A 67 -11.13 12.20 -24.51
CA TYR A 67 -12.07 11.29 -23.86
C TYR A 67 -13.26 12.07 -23.27
N ILE A 68 -13.01 13.17 -22.58
CA ILE A 68 -14.07 14.04 -22.04
C ILE A 68 -14.96 14.57 -23.16
N THR A 69 -14.39 15.01 -24.28
CA THR A 69 -15.14 15.53 -25.42
C THR A 69 -15.97 14.41 -26.11
N LYS A 70 -15.48 13.17 -26.12
CA LYS A 70 -16.19 12.03 -26.68
C LYS A 70 -17.37 11.59 -25.81
N VAL A 71 -17.20 11.60 -24.48
CA VAL A 71 -18.25 11.31 -23.50
C VAL A 71 -19.37 12.37 -23.56
N ILE A 72 -19.01 13.65 -23.66
CA ILE A 72 -20.01 14.73 -23.78
C ILE A 72 -20.80 14.63 -25.09
N LYS A 73 -20.19 14.24 -26.20
CA LYS A 73 -20.86 14.09 -27.50
C LYS A 73 -21.75 12.85 -27.59
N SER A 74 -21.44 11.77 -26.87
CA SER A 74 -22.26 10.54 -26.87
C SER A 74 -23.51 10.62 -26.02
N ASN A 75 -23.63 11.64 -25.14
CA ASN A 75 -24.66 11.74 -24.10
C ASN A 75 -25.75 12.78 -24.38
N ALA A 76 -26.00 13.13 -25.64
CA ALA A 76 -26.99 14.16 -26.02
C ALA A 76 -28.47 13.79 -25.72
N ASN A 77 -28.77 12.62 -25.14
CA ASN A 77 -30.14 12.14 -24.88
C ASN A 77 -30.37 11.63 -23.45
N TYR A 78 -29.55 12.02 -22.46
CA TYR A 78 -29.83 11.64 -21.07
C TYR A 78 -30.90 12.57 -20.45
N ASN A 79 -31.85 11.93 -19.75
CA ASN A 79 -32.80 12.60 -18.88
C ASN A 79 -31.99 13.43 -17.86
N SER A 80 -32.14 14.74 -17.86
CA SER A 80 -31.28 15.65 -17.05
C SER A 80 -31.26 15.32 -15.58
N GLU A 81 -32.31 14.70 -15.06
CA GLU A 81 -32.43 14.30 -13.67
C GLU A 81 -31.65 13.00 -13.35
N GLU A 82 -31.69 12.00 -14.22
CA GLU A 82 -30.91 10.76 -14.06
C GLU A 82 -29.41 11.05 -14.09
N PHE A 83 -28.97 11.92 -14.99
CA PHE A 83 -27.59 12.36 -15.07
C PHE A 83 -27.16 13.10 -13.78
N ARG A 84 -28.01 13.95 -13.24
CA ARG A 84 -27.77 14.67 -11.99
C ARG A 84 -27.62 13.71 -10.80
N ILE A 85 -28.50 12.72 -10.69
CA ILE A 85 -28.45 11.70 -9.64
C ILE A 85 -27.17 10.87 -9.77
N SER A 86 -26.86 10.38 -10.97
CA SER A 86 -25.63 9.62 -11.21
C SER A 86 -24.35 10.41 -10.84
N THR A 87 -24.31 11.70 -11.19
CA THR A 87 -23.20 12.58 -10.83
C THR A 87 -23.08 12.77 -9.32
N LEU A 88 -24.22 12.97 -8.64
CA LEU A 88 -24.23 13.07 -7.17
C LEU A 88 -23.74 11.80 -6.50
N ASP A 89 -24.15 10.64 -6.98
CA ASP A 89 -23.71 9.35 -6.44
C ASP A 89 -22.22 9.14 -6.65
N SER A 90 -21.68 9.55 -7.80
CA SER A 90 -20.23 9.53 -8.06
C SER A 90 -19.46 10.42 -7.08
N ILE A 91 -19.93 11.65 -6.86
CA ILE A 91 -19.32 12.57 -5.89
C ILE A 91 -19.37 11.98 -4.47
N ARG A 92 -20.50 11.40 -4.06
CA ARG A 92 -20.67 10.77 -2.75
C ARG A 92 -19.72 9.59 -2.56
N ALA A 93 -19.59 8.74 -3.57
CA ALA A 93 -18.67 7.60 -3.55
C ALA A 93 -17.20 8.05 -3.48
N LEU A 94 -16.80 9.05 -4.25
CA LEU A 94 -15.45 9.61 -4.18
C LEU A 94 -15.13 10.25 -2.82
N ARG A 95 -16.12 10.88 -2.17
CA ARG A 95 -15.96 11.38 -0.79
C ARG A 95 -15.79 10.24 0.21
N LEU A 96 -16.55 9.17 0.09
CA LEU A 96 -16.39 7.96 0.91
C LEU A 96 -15.00 7.33 0.71
N ILE A 97 -14.54 7.17 -0.54
CA ILE A 97 -13.20 6.68 -0.85
C ILE A 97 -12.14 7.55 -0.16
N ARG A 98 -12.27 8.88 -0.27
CA ARG A 98 -11.36 9.81 0.41
C ARG A 98 -11.37 9.66 1.93
N ALA A 99 -12.53 9.45 2.55
CA ALA A 99 -12.64 9.25 3.98
C ALA A 99 -11.89 7.97 4.43
N PHE A 100 -12.00 6.88 3.68
CA PHE A 100 -11.23 5.67 3.97
C PHE A 100 -9.73 5.86 3.79
N ARG A 101 -9.29 6.64 2.81
CA ARG A 101 -7.87 6.99 2.63
C ARG A 101 -7.31 7.80 3.80
N ILE A 102 -8.13 8.61 4.45
CA ILE A 102 -7.75 9.45 5.60
C ILE A 102 -7.85 8.67 6.91
N ASN A 103 -9.02 8.06 7.16
CA ASN A 103 -9.41 7.55 8.48
C ASN A 103 -9.59 6.03 8.52
N GLY A 104 -9.39 5.31 7.41
CA GLY A 104 -9.59 3.86 7.35
C GLY A 104 -8.72 3.07 8.33
N HIS A 105 -7.52 3.58 8.64
CA HIS A 105 -6.60 2.98 9.61
C HIS A 105 -7.14 2.97 11.05
N LEU A 106 -8.05 3.89 11.40
CA LEU A 106 -8.63 3.96 12.75
C LEU A 106 -9.45 2.72 13.12
N ILE A 107 -10.01 2.04 12.12
CA ILE A 107 -10.77 0.80 12.32
C ILE A 107 -10.00 -0.46 11.89
N ALA A 108 -8.72 -0.31 11.54
CA ALA A 108 -7.88 -1.44 11.16
C ALA A 108 -7.68 -2.41 12.34
N ASP A 109 -7.67 -3.71 12.05
CA ASP A 109 -7.49 -4.75 13.06
C ASP A 109 -6.01 -4.89 13.46
N LEU A 110 -5.56 -4.00 14.35
CA LEU A 110 -4.19 -3.90 14.84
C LEU A 110 -3.99 -4.56 16.21
N ASP A 111 -5.08 -5.03 16.83
CA ASP A 111 -5.03 -5.66 18.15
C ASP A 111 -5.34 -7.17 18.04
N PRO A 112 -4.29 -8.01 17.95
CA PRO A 112 -4.47 -9.46 17.83
C PRO A 112 -5.10 -10.11 19.07
N LEU A 113 -5.11 -9.42 20.21
CA LEU A 113 -5.71 -9.90 21.46
C LEU A 113 -7.16 -9.42 21.65
N GLY A 114 -7.61 -8.45 20.84
CA GLY A 114 -8.97 -7.93 20.91
C GLY A 114 -9.32 -7.23 22.22
N ILE A 115 -8.33 -6.59 22.88
CA ILE A 115 -8.50 -5.93 24.17
C ILE A 115 -9.10 -4.53 23.98
N SER A 116 -8.77 -3.87 22.87
CA SER A 116 -9.17 -2.49 22.61
C SER A 116 -10.55 -2.43 21.97
N GLU A 117 -11.48 -1.69 22.58
CA GLU A 117 -12.72 -1.31 21.93
C GLU A 117 -12.45 -0.21 20.92
N ARG A 118 -13.01 -0.36 19.70
CA ARG A 118 -12.82 0.60 18.61
C ARG A 118 -14.13 1.31 18.32
N GLU A 119 -14.11 2.61 18.33
CA GLU A 119 -15.21 3.40 17.82
C GLU A 119 -15.20 3.40 16.29
N TYR A 120 -16.36 3.19 15.68
CA TYR A 120 -16.50 3.26 14.23
C TYR A 120 -16.78 4.71 13.82
N PRO A 121 -15.85 5.40 13.12
CA PRO A 121 -16.05 6.78 12.70
C PRO A 121 -17.23 6.90 11.75
N GLN A 122 -18.12 7.85 12.00
CA GLN A 122 -19.31 8.09 11.13
C GLN A 122 -18.93 8.39 9.68
N GLU A 123 -17.76 8.99 9.46
CA GLU A 123 -17.22 9.29 8.14
C GLU A 123 -16.92 8.05 7.30
N LEU A 124 -16.80 6.88 7.89
CA LEU A 124 -16.58 5.61 7.18
C LEU A 124 -17.89 4.88 6.88
N ASP A 125 -19.02 5.37 7.37
CA ASP A 125 -20.33 4.82 7.05
C ASP A 125 -20.87 5.48 5.76
N TYR A 126 -21.19 4.66 4.75
CA TYR A 126 -21.79 5.10 3.50
C TYR A 126 -23.11 5.87 3.69
N LYS A 127 -23.85 5.58 4.78
CA LYS A 127 -25.11 6.26 5.14
C LYS A 127 -24.89 7.75 5.41
N SER A 128 -23.73 8.12 5.95
CA SER A 128 -23.36 9.54 6.20
C SER A 128 -23.23 10.36 4.92
N TYR A 129 -23.09 9.71 3.78
CA TYR A 129 -23.04 10.34 2.45
C TYR A 129 -24.40 10.35 1.75
N GLY A 130 -25.46 9.90 2.43
CA GLY A 130 -26.82 9.86 1.89
C GLY A 130 -27.11 8.67 0.98
N PHE A 131 -26.33 7.61 1.07
CA PHE A 131 -26.68 6.31 0.49
C PHE A 131 -27.60 5.53 1.43
N ILE A 132 -28.49 4.75 0.84
CA ILE A 132 -29.37 3.84 1.55
C ILE A 132 -29.05 2.39 1.19
N GLU A 133 -29.61 1.44 1.89
CA GLU A 133 -29.28 0.02 1.74
C GLU A 133 -29.59 -0.52 0.33
N SER A 134 -30.64 0.00 -0.31
CA SER A 134 -30.97 -0.33 -1.71
C SER A 134 -29.91 0.12 -2.72
N ASP A 135 -29.10 1.13 -2.37
CA ASP A 135 -28.05 1.64 -3.26
C ASP A 135 -26.81 0.73 -3.30
N LEU A 136 -26.68 -0.25 -2.40
CA LEU A 136 -25.53 -1.15 -2.34
C LEU A 136 -25.30 -1.93 -3.64
N GLU A 137 -26.35 -2.25 -4.38
CA GLU A 137 -26.27 -2.93 -5.68
C GLU A 137 -26.13 -1.99 -6.87
N LYS A 138 -26.21 -0.67 -6.62
CA LYS A 138 -26.12 0.36 -7.66
C LYS A 138 -24.70 0.46 -8.20
N GLU A 139 -24.58 0.51 -9.51
CA GLU A 139 -23.30 0.72 -10.19
C GLU A 139 -22.99 2.22 -10.24
N ILE A 140 -21.83 2.59 -9.70
CA ILE A 140 -21.40 3.98 -9.56
C ILE A 140 -20.10 4.18 -10.33
N PHE A 141 -20.00 5.27 -11.08
CA PHE A 141 -18.78 5.69 -11.75
C PHE A 141 -17.82 6.35 -10.75
N ILE A 142 -16.56 5.90 -10.70
CA ILE A 142 -15.54 6.38 -9.76
C ILE A 142 -14.22 6.80 -10.42
N ASP A 143 -14.24 7.00 -11.73
CA ASP A 143 -13.15 7.61 -12.52
C ASP A 143 -11.76 7.00 -12.24
N GLY A 144 -11.65 5.68 -12.35
CA GLY A 144 -10.38 4.98 -12.15
C GLY A 144 -9.94 4.84 -10.70
N SER A 145 -10.64 5.43 -9.72
CA SER A 145 -10.34 5.24 -8.30
C SER A 145 -10.41 3.76 -7.93
N LEU A 146 -9.50 3.31 -7.05
CA LEU A 146 -9.35 1.89 -6.67
C LEU A 146 -9.04 0.96 -7.86
N GLY A 147 -8.55 1.52 -8.98
CA GLY A 147 -8.31 0.78 -10.22
C GLY A 147 -9.57 0.39 -10.99
N LEU A 148 -10.73 0.97 -10.66
CA LEU A 148 -12.03 0.68 -11.28
C LEU A 148 -12.60 1.92 -11.94
N GLU A 149 -13.08 1.81 -13.17
CA GLU A 149 -13.85 2.88 -13.82
C GLU A 149 -15.22 3.05 -13.14
N LYS A 150 -15.88 1.94 -12.87
CA LYS A 150 -17.17 1.87 -12.19
C LYS A 150 -17.29 0.60 -11.35
N GLY A 151 -18.16 0.61 -10.35
CA GLY A 151 -18.39 -0.56 -9.52
C GLY A 151 -19.64 -0.45 -8.67
N LYS A 152 -20.16 -1.59 -8.22
CA LYS A 152 -21.28 -1.61 -7.27
C LYS A 152 -20.81 -1.04 -5.93
N LEU A 153 -21.64 -0.21 -5.29
CA LEU A 153 -21.31 0.44 -4.02
C LEU A 153 -20.82 -0.56 -2.97
N LYS A 154 -21.47 -1.72 -2.83
CA LYS A 154 -21.03 -2.78 -1.91
C LYS A 154 -19.60 -3.28 -2.19
N ASN A 155 -19.24 -3.38 -3.46
CA ASN A 155 -17.89 -3.83 -3.86
C ASN A 155 -16.85 -2.75 -3.57
N ILE A 156 -17.19 -1.47 -3.81
CA ILE A 156 -16.36 -0.33 -3.46
C ILE A 156 -16.07 -0.34 -1.96
N ILE A 157 -17.11 -0.45 -1.11
CA ILE A 157 -16.97 -0.53 0.35
C ILE A 157 -16.13 -1.74 0.77
N LYS A 158 -16.33 -2.90 0.13
CA LYS A 158 -15.54 -4.10 0.41
C LYS A 158 -14.07 -3.88 0.13
N ILE A 159 -13.74 -3.32 -1.04
CA ILE A 159 -12.35 -3.00 -1.42
C ILE A 159 -11.73 -2.01 -0.45
N LEU A 160 -12.47 -0.96 -0.05
CA LEU A 160 -11.99 0.03 0.90
C LEU A 160 -11.66 -0.60 2.26
N LYS A 161 -12.55 -1.44 2.79
CA LYS A 161 -12.30 -2.15 4.05
C LYS A 161 -11.12 -3.12 3.95
N GLU A 162 -11.00 -3.87 2.85
CA GLU A 162 -9.87 -4.76 2.63
C GLU A 162 -8.54 -4.02 2.52
N THR A 163 -8.53 -2.82 1.94
CA THR A 163 -7.33 -2.04 1.67
C THR A 163 -6.87 -1.22 2.87
N TYR A 164 -7.81 -0.55 3.56
CA TYR A 164 -7.49 0.47 4.55
C TYR A 164 -7.83 0.10 5.99
N SER A 165 -8.62 -0.98 6.19
CA SER A 165 -9.17 -1.33 7.50
C SER A 165 -9.00 -2.81 7.85
N ALA A 166 -8.11 -3.53 7.16
CA ALA A 166 -7.77 -4.91 7.48
C ALA A 166 -6.76 -4.98 8.64
N SER A 167 -5.79 -5.89 8.59
CA SER A 167 -4.75 -6.06 9.62
C SER A 167 -3.58 -5.07 9.52
N ILE A 168 -3.61 -4.15 8.56
CA ILE A 168 -2.58 -3.12 8.36
C ILE A 168 -3.27 -1.77 8.27
N GLY A 169 -2.92 -0.83 9.14
CA GLY A 169 -3.32 0.56 9.07
C GLY A 169 -2.32 1.34 8.23
N VAL A 170 -2.80 2.23 7.35
CA VAL A 170 -1.95 3.00 6.42
C VAL A 170 -2.27 4.48 6.52
N GLU A 171 -1.23 5.26 6.76
CA GLU A 171 -1.28 6.73 6.77
C GLU A 171 -0.23 7.29 5.81
N PHE A 172 -0.64 7.86 4.69
CA PHE A 172 0.27 8.41 3.67
C PHE A 172 -0.14 9.78 3.13
N LEU A 173 -1.32 10.27 3.50
CA LEU A 173 -1.83 11.54 2.95
C LEU A 173 -1.07 12.78 3.44
N HIS A 174 -0.22 12.63 4.45
CA HIS A 174 0.71 13.66 4.94
C HIS A 174 1.88 13.91 3.97
N ILE A 175 2.13 13.02 3.02
CA ILE A 175 3.17 13.18 2.00
C ILE A 175 2.83 14.41 1.15
N GLN A 176 3.74 15.40 1.10
CA GLN A 176 3.51 16.66 0.40
C GLN A 176 3.69 16.53 -1.12
N GLN A 177 4.65 15.73 -1.57
CA GLN A 177 4.92 15.48 -2.98
C GLN A 177 3.77 14.66 -3.60
N ALA A 178 3.11 15.27 -4.60
CA ALA A 178 1.91 14.68 -5.21
C ALA A 178 2.20 13.36 -5.94
N ASP A 179 3.32 13.27 -6.64
CA ASP A 179 3.79 12.10 -7.37
C ASP A 179 4.10 10.92 -6.43
N GLN A 180 4.81 11.17 -5.33
CA GLN A 180 5.09 10.15 -4.32
C GLN A 180 3.82 9.66 -3.63
N LYS A 181 2.94 10.59 -3.25
CA LYS A 181 1.66 10.24 -2.64
C LYS A 181 0.79 9.39 -3.57
N GLN A 182 0.71 9.77 -4.84
CA GLN A 182 -0.03 9.01 -5.85
C GLN A 182 0.58 7.63 -6.04
N TRP A 183 1.89 7.53 -6.14
CA TRP A 183 2.60 6.25 -6.26
C TRP A 183 2.29 5.30 -5.10
N VAL A 184 2.37 5.79 -3.85
CA VAL A 184 2.05 5.00 -2.65
C VAL A 184 0.58 4.55 -2.69
N GLN A 185 -0.34 5.46 -3.01
CA GLN A 185 -1.76 5.17 -3.09
C GLN A 185 -2.08 4.08 -4.11
N GLU A 186 -1.56 4.22 -5.33
CA GLU A 186 -1.78 3.24 -6.41
C GLU A 186 -1.25 1.85 -6.01
N ARG A 187 -0.08 1.80 -5.38
CA ARG A 187 0.52 0.54 -4.90
C ARG A 187 -0.33 -0.15 -3.85
N ILE A 188 -0.78 0.58 -2.85
CA ILE A 188 -1.62 0.04 -1.78
C ILE A 188 -2.96 -0.46 -2.33
N GLU A 189 -3.60 0.32 -3.20
CA GLU A 189 -4.91 0.01 -3.77
C GLU A 189 -4.86 -1.17 -4.75
N GLU A 190 -3.79 -1.30 -5.54
CA GLU A 190 -3.62 -2.38 -6.51
C GLU A 190 -3.61 -3.76 -5.84
N VAL A 191 -2.86 -3.91 -4.75
CA VAL A 191 -2.74 -5.18 -4.01
C VAL A 191 -3.74 -5.28 -2.87
N ARG A 192 -4.61 -4.26 -2.68
CA ARG A 192 -5.52 -4.15 -1.53
C ARG A 192 -4.79 -4.27 -0.20
N ASN A 193 -3.59 -3.69 -0.13
CA ASN A 193 -2.70 -3.75 1.03
C ASN A 193 -2.44 -5.19 1.54
N LYS A 194 -2.51 -6.18 0.66
CA LYS A 194 -2.20 -7.58 0.97
C LYS A 194 -0.80 -7.92 0.51
N THR A 195 0.06 -8.26 1.46
CA THR A 195 1.41 -8.75 1.20
C THR A 195 1.42 -10.27 1.29
N ASN A 196 1.78 -10.93 0.19
CA ASN A 196 1.92 -12.37 0.16
C ASN A 196 3.42 -12.72 0.26
N PHE A 197 3.90 -12.87 1.48
CA PHE A 197 5.24 -13.41 1.70
C PHE A 197 5.23 -14.93 1.59
N THR A 198 6.28 -15.49 1.00
CA THR A 198 6.54 -16.94 1.06
C THR A 198 6.81 -17.38 2.50
N ASN A 199 6.71 -18.65 2.79
CA ASN A 199 7.02 -19.17 4.14
C ASN A 199 8.48 -18.93 4.49
N GLU A 200 9.39 -19.02 3.52
CA GLU A 200 10.81 -18.73 3.64
C GLU A 200 11.03 -17.24 3.95
N GLY A 201 10.37 -16.32 3.23
CA GLY A 201 10.41 -14.89 3.49
C GLY A 201 9.91 -14.53 4.89
N LYS A 202 8.80 -15.13 5.34
CA LYS A 202 8.30 -14.96 6.71
C LYS A 202 9.30 -15.42 7.76
N LYS A 203 9.95 -16.58 7.55
CA LYS A 203 10.99 -17.08 8.46
C LYS A 203 12.21 -16.17 8.49
N ALA A 204 12.63 -15.64 7.33
CA ALA A 204 13.75 -14.71 7.24
C ALA A 204 13.46 -13.41 8.00
N ILE A 205 12.26 -12.82 7.81
CA ILE A 205 11.82 -11.63 8.57
C ILE A 205 11.82 -11.92 10.07
N TYR A 206 11.21 -13.03 10.49
CA TYR A 206 11.16 -13.44 11.89
C TYR A 206 12.56 -13.63 12.49
N LYS A 207 13.48 -14.28 11.76
CA LYS A 207 14.87 -14.45 12.16
C LYS A 207 15.54 -13.10 12.43
N ARG A 208 15.39 -12.12 11.52
CA ARG A 208 15.96 -10.77 11.70
C ARG A 208 15.37 -10.04 12.92
N LEU A 209 14.07 -10.16 13.14
CA LEU A 209 13.44 -9.59 14.34
C LEU A 209 14.00 -10.19 15.62
N VAL A 210 14.15 -11.51 15.68
CA VAL A 210 14.74 -12.22 16.83
C VAL A 210 16.21 -11.83 17.03
N GLU A 211 16.99 -11.74 15.94
CA GLU A 211 18.40 -11.29 16.03
C GLU A 211 18.50 -9.88 16.61
N SER A 212 17.64 -8.95 16.17
CA SER A 212 17.59 -7.57 16.69
C SER A 212 17.22 -7.54 18.18
N GLU A 213 16.19 -8.25 18.57
CA GLU A 213 15.73 -8.36 19.96
C GLU A 213 16.83 -8.93 20.87
N LEU A 214 17.43 -10.04 20.46
CA LEU A 214 18.52 -10.66 21.23
C LEU A 214 19.76 -9.77 21.32
N PHE A 215 20.06 -9.01 20.27
CA PHE A 215 21.15 -8.05 20.29
C PHE A 215 20.89 -6.92 21.30
N GLU A 216 19.68 -6.39 21.33
CA GLU A 216 19.29 -5.39 22.34
C GLU A 216 19.38 -5.94 23.76
N GLN A 217 18.90 -7.15 24.00
CA GLN A 217 19.00 -7.82 25.29
C GLN A 217 20.48 -8.09 25.70
N PHE A 218 21.32 -8.46 24.73
CA PHE A 218 22.76 -8.63 24.98
C PHE A 218 23.42 -7.31 25.41
N LEU A 219 23.11 -6.22 24.67
CA LEU A 219 23.64 -4.89 25.03
C LEU A 219 23.17 -4.44 26.42
N ASP A 220 21.92 -4.75 26.77
CA ASP A 220 21.38 -4.46 28.11
C ASP A 220 22.15 -5.11 29.23
N LYS A 221 22.44 -6.39 29.06
CA LYS A 221 23.17 -7.17 30.08
C LYS A 221 24.66 -6.83 30.12
N LYS A 222 25.27 -6.51 28.99
CA LYS A 222 26.72 -6.33 28.87
C LYS A 222 27.18 -4.91 29.10
N PHE A 223 26.38 -3.92 28.72
CA PHE A 223 26.75 -2.50 28.73
C PHE A 223 25.68 -1.67 29.43
N LEU A 224 25.64 -1.76 30.75
CA LEU A 224 24.75 -0.99 31.61
C LEU A 224 24.98 0.52 31.39
N GLY A 225 23.93 1.29 31.16
CA GLY A 225 23.99 2.74 30.99
C GLY A 225 24.19 3.23 29.53
N THR A 226 24.35 2.36 28.55
CA THR A 226 24.37 2.76 27.15
C THR A 226 22.97 3.13 26.69
N LYS A 227 22.82 4.25 25.95
CA LYS A 227 21.54 4.62 25.35
C LYS A 227 21.16 3.56 24.30
N ARG A 228 19.94 3.04 24.45
CA ARG A 228 19.36 2.03 23.57
C ARG A 228 17.96 2.44 23.18
N TYR A 229 17.57 2.08 21.97
CA TYR A 229 16.24 2.31 21.48
C TYR A 229 15.71 0.97 21.00
N GLY A 230 14.70 0.43 21.68
CA GLY A 230 14.01 -0.77 21.25
C GLY A 230 13.19 -0.53 19.98
N ILE A 231 12.82 -1.62 19.31
CA ILE A 231 11.95 -1.56 18.10
C ILE A 231 10.65 -0.80 18.41
N GLU A 232 10.14 -0.90 19.64
CA GLU A 232 8.95 -0.18 20.10
C GLU A 232 9.14 1.35 20.13
N GLY A 233 10.36 1.83 20.35
CA GLY A 233 10.69 3.26 20.32
C GLY A 233 10.69 3.88 18.93
N GLY A 234 10.73 3.08 17.89
CA GLY A 234 10.62 3.51 16.48
C GLY A 234 9.20 3.85 16.02
N LYS A 235 8.21 3.69 16.92
CA LYS A 235 6.79 3.96 16.61
C LYS A 235 6.38 5.43 16.88
N ARG A 236 7.32 6.35 17.06
CA ARG A 236 7.01 7.77 17.24
C ARG A 236 7.48 8.60 16.07
#